data_24f0f314726202c8bd47e9f28efc2239
#
_entry.id   24f0f314726202c8bd47e9f28efc2239
#
_cell.length_a   1.000
_cell.length_b   1.000
_cell.length_c   1.000
_cell.angle_alpha   90.00
_cell.angle_beta   90.00
_cell.angle_gamma   90.00
#
_symmetry.space_group_name_H-M   'P 1'
#
loop_
_entity.id
_entity.type
_entity.pdbx_description
1 polymer ?
#
loop_
_entity_poly.entity_id
_entity_poly.type
_entity_poly.pdbx_seq_one_letter_code
_entity_poly.pdbx_strand_id
1 'polypeptide(L)'
;MELNSLKPAIGSTKNRKRIGRGTGSGHGKTATKGHKGQKARSGGNVEPGFEGGQMPMQRRLPKRGFNPLSRKEYALVHLGQLEVFAAGSCVDVEALLKSSIVGYVRDGVKVLADGELTKALNVKAHKFSAAAREKIVAAGGTAEEI
;
A
#
# COMPACT_ATOMS: atom_id res chain seq x y z
N MET A 1 -2.05 -30.55 10.16
CA MET A 1 -1.64 -29.99 8.85
C MET A 1 -0.47 -30.84 8.39
N GLU A 2 -0.59 -31.53 7.28
CA GLU A 2 0.48 -32.41 6.78
C GLU A 2 1.40 -31.61 5.86
N LEU A 3 2.72 -31.85 5.92
CA LEU A 3 3.72 -31.15 5.13
C LEU A 3 3.48 -31.27 3.61
N ASN A 4 2.92 -32.42 3.16
CA ASN A 4 2.60 -32.68 1.76
C ASN A 4 1.38 -31.86 1.26
N SER A 5 0.56 -31.30 2.15
CA SER A 5 -0.61 -30.49 1.81
C SER A 5 -0.28 -29.00 1.64
N LEU A 6 0.94 -28.58 1.97
CA LEU A 6 1.38 -27.19 1.83
C LEU A 6 1.48 -26.82 0.35
N LYS A 7 0.67 -25.86 -0.06
CA LYS A 7 0.67 -25.28 -1.42
C LYS A 7 0.73 -23.77 -1.34
N PRO A 8 1.48 -23.10 -2.23
CA PRO A 8 1.45 -21.65 -2.29
C PRO A 8 0.04 -21.16 -2.66
N ALA A 9 -0.32 -19.96 -2.23
CA ALA A 9 -1.60 -19.35 -2.57
C ALA A 9 -1.81 -19.32 -4.09
N ILE A 10 -3.05 -19.47 -4.54
CA ILE A 10 -3.39 -19.45 -5.96
C ILE A 10 -2.95 -18.12 -6.57
N GLY A 11 -2.17 -18.17 -7.65
CA GLY A 11 -1.65 -16.98 -8.33
C GLY A 11 -0.34 -16.41 -7.76
N SER A 12 0.18 -16.92 -6.63
CA SER A 12 1.45 -16.46 -6.06
C SER A 12 2.68 -16.95 -6.83
N THR A 13 2.54 -18.05 -7.58
CA THR A 13 3.61 -18.59 -8.41
C THR A 13 3.22 -18.59 -9.87
N LYS A 14 4.12 -18.14 -10.74
CA LYS A 14 3.96 -18.20 -12.20
C LYS A 14 5.13 -18.96 -12.80
N ASN A 15 4.84 -19.84 -13.75
CA ASN A 15 5.88 -20.50 -14.54
C ASN A 15 6.70 -19.46 -15.28
N ARG A 16 8.04 -19.57 -15.19
CA ARG A 16 8.96 -18.69 -15.92
C ARG A 16 8.78 -18.85 -17.42
N LYS A 17 8.41 -17.77 -18.09
CA LYS A 17 8.31 -17.75 -19.56
C LYS A 17 9.69 -17.79 -20.18
N ARG A 18 9.94 -18.78 -21.02
CA ARG A 18 11.18 -18.94 -21.79
C ARG A 18 10.93 -18.42 -23.21
N ILE A 19 11.58 -17.32 -23.58
CA ILE A 19 11.50 -16.71 -24.91
C ILE A 19 12.62 -17.21 -25.83
N GLY A 20 12.45 -17.06 -27.14
CA GLY A 20 13.42 -17.53 -28.13
C GLY A 20 13.53 -19.07 -28.22
N ARG A 21 12.45 -19.81 -27.94
CA ARG A 21 12.41 -21.28 -27.97
C ARG A 21 11.33 -21.81 -28.91
N GLY A 22 11.56 -21.58 -30.21
CA GLY A 22 10.69 -22.05 -31.27
C GLY A 22 9.53 -21.13 -31.62
N THR A 23 9.02 -21.30 -32.85
CA THR A 23 7.95 -20.44 -33.40
C THR A 23 6.58 -20.75 -32.79
N GLY A 24 6.32 -21.98 -32.39
CA GLY A 24 5.05 -22.38 -31.78
C GLY A 24 4.71 -21.71 -30.46
N SER A 25 5.71 -21.18 -29.75
CA SER A 25 5.49 -20.43 -28.50
C SER A 25 4.96 -19.03 -28.74
N GLY A 26 4.92 -18.51 -29.98
CA GLY A 26 4.64 -17.12 -30.30
C GLY A 26 5.74 -16.12 -29.88
N HIS A 27 6.78 -16.59 -29.20
CA HIS A 27 7.92 -15.80 -28.73
C HIS A 27 9.26 -16.34 -29.26
N GLY A 28 9.23 -17.02 -30.42
CA GLY A 28 10.41 -17.56 -31.10
C GLY A 28 11.28 -16.49 -31.72
N LYS A 29 11.91 -16.78 -32.84
CA LYS A 29 12.78 -15.96 -33.71
C LYS A 29 13.41 -14.69 -33.06
N THR A 30 12.63 -13.65 -32.82
CA THR A 30 13.09 -12.35 -32.30
C THR A 30 12.87 -12.18 -30.79
N ALA A 31 12.42 -13.20 -30.09
CA ALA A 31 12.15 -13.15 -28.62
C ALA A 31 11.25 -11.96 -28.20
N THR A 32 10.26 -11.59 -29.04
CA THR A 32 9.35 -10.43 -28.87
C THR A 32 10.00 -9.05 -28.95
N LYS A 33 11.29 -8.96 -29.31
CA LYS A 33 11.99 -7.67 -29.45
C LYS A 33 11.81 -7.00 -30.81
N GLY A 34 11.21 -7.72 -31.79
CA GLY A 34 11.06 -7.24 -33.16
C GLY A 34 12.39 -7.26 -33.95
N HIS A 35 12.41 -6.56 -35.07
CA HIS A 35 13.58 -6.41 -35.93
C HIS A 35 14.17 -5.02 -35.82
N LYS A 36 15.50 -4.91 -35.74
CA LYS A 36 16.23 -3.65 -35.69
C LYS A 36 15.78 -2.76 -34.50
N GLY A 37 16.30 -1.56 -34.37
CA GLY A 37 16.00 -0.64 -33.28
C GLY A 37 16.83 -0.84 -32.01
N GLN A 38 16.93 0.22 -31.22
CA GLN A 38 17.76 0.28 -30.03
C GLN A 38 17.37 -0.78 -28.97
N LYS A 39 16.07 -0.99 -28.76
CA LYS A 39 15.55 -1.94 -27.76
C LYS A 39 15.76 -3.42 -28.14
N ALA A 40 16.08 -3.72 -29.41
CA ALA A 40 16.34 -5.07 -29.86
C ALA A 40 17.80 -5.51 -29.65
N ARG A 41 18.71 -4.60 -29.34
CA ARG A 41 20.14 -4.85 -29.14
C ARG A 41 20.44 -5.32 -27.71
N SER A 42 21.62 -5.92 -27.50
CA SER A 42 22.13 -6.18 -26.15
C SER A 42 22.37 -4.86 -25.43
N GLY A 43 21.92 -4.76 -24.17
CA GLY A 43 22.06 -3.53 -23.38
C GLY A 43 21.21 -2.34 -23.88
N GLY A 44 20.38 -2.53 -24.90
CA GLY A 44 19.54 -1.50 -25.51
C GLY A 44 18.41 -1.05 -24.58
N ASN A 45 18.76 -0.41 -23.48
CA ASN A 45 17.79 0.19 -22.55
C ASN A 45 17.70 1.70 -22.82
N VAL A 46 16.50 2.22 -22.85
CA VAL A 46 16.21 3.65 -22.96
C VAL A 46 15.67 4.09 -21.63
N GLU A 47 16.23 5.14 -21.05
CA GLU A 47 15.78 5.69 -19.79
C GLU A 47 14.29 6.11 -19.85
N PRO A 48 13.52 5.90 -18.77
CA PRO A 48 12.15 6.39 -18.69
C PRO A 48 12.10 7.91 -18.90
N GLY A 49 11.20 8.35 -19.78
CA GLY A 49 11.05 9.78 -20.09
C GLY A 49 12.04 10.36 -21.11
N PHE A 50 12.87 9.51 -21.77
CA PHE A 50 13.72 9.94 -22.87
C PHE A 50 12.88 10.24 -24.13
N GLU A 51 13.04 11.42 -24.70
CA GLU A 51 12.25 11.95 -25.82
C GLU A 51 13.12 12.11 -27.09
N GLY A 52 14.04 11.21 -27.37
CA GLY A 52 14.83 11.21 -28.62
C GLY A 52 15.79 12.39 -28.77
N GLY A 53 16.20 13.03 -27.69
CA GLY A 53 17.07 14.22 -27.70
C GLY A 53 16.32 15.54 -27.52
N GLN A 54 14.97 15.54 -27.63
CA GLN A 54 14.16 16.68 -27.20
C GLN A 54 14.21 16.80 -25.67
N MET A 55 14.13 18.04 -25.16
CA MET A 55 14.10 18.28 -23.70
C MET A 55 12.92 17.53 -23.07
N PRO A 56 13.15 16.60 -22.13
CA PRO A 56 12.10 15.82 -21.49
C PRO A 56 11.03 16.69 -20.82
N MET A 57 9.78 16.24 -20.84
CA MET A 57 8.63 16.99 -20.29
C MET A 57 8.86 17.44 -18.84
N GLN A 58 9.47 16.61 -18.03
CA GLN A 58 9.83 16.92 -16.64
C GLN A 58 10.77 18.14 -16.49
N ARG A 59 11.55 18.46 -17.51
CA ARG A 59 12.43 19.65 -17.54
C ARG A 59 11.74 20.86 -18.16
N ARG A 60 10.74 20.67 -19.01
CA ARG A 60 9.95 21.74 -19.63
C ARG A 60 8.91 22.33 -18.68
N LEU A 61 8.39 21.52 -17.73
CA LEU A 61 7.40 21.98 -16.79
C LEU A 61 8.02 22.87 -15.71
N PRO A 62 7.43 24.05 -15.42
CA PRO A 62 7.89 24.88 -14.32
C PRO A 62 7.83 24.16 -13.00
N LYS A 63 8.88 24.25 -12.21
CA LYS A 63 8.89 23.73 -10.84
C LYS A 63 7.99 24.59 -9.97
N ARG A 64 7.19 23.97 -9.11
CA ARG A 64 6.25 24.68 -8.22
C ARG A 64 6.34 24.10 -6.80
N GLY A 65 5.97 24.96 -5.85
CA GLY A 65 5.75 24.60 -4.48
C GLY A 65 7.02 24.42 -3.68
N PHE A 66 6.81 24.17 -2.40
CA PHE A 66 7.85 23.91 -1.42
C PHE A 66 7.49 22.64 -0.67
N ASN A 67 8.47 21.84 -0.35
CA ASN A 67 8.30 20.73 0.59
C ASN A 67 8.41 21.28 2.02
N PRO A 68 7.39 21.15 2.87
CA PRO A 68 7.48 21.57 4.26
C PRO A 68 8.58 20.79 4.98
N LEU A 69 9.42 21.49 5.74
CA LEU A 69 10.52 20.89 6.51
C LEU A 69 10.02 19.97 7.62
N SER A 70 8.88 20.30 8.21
CA SER A 70 8.26 19.54 9.30
C SER A 70 6.84 19.09 8.88
N ARG A 71 6.76 17.98 8.15
CA ARG A 71 5.48 17.36 7.80
C ARG A 71 5.10 16.38 8.90
N LYS A 72 3.95 16.61 9.55
CA LYS A 72 3.39 15.64 10.49
C LYS A 72 2.75 14.47 9.72
N GLU A 73 3.23 13.26 9.97
CA GLU A 73 2.72 12.03 9.38
C GLU A 73 2.15 11.12 10.46
N TYR A 74 0.84 10.94 10.46
CA TYR A 74 0.16 10.03 11.38
C TYR A 74 0.06 8.62 10.80
N ALA A 75 0.19 7.61 11.65
CA ALA A 75 -0.24 6.26 11.33
C ALA A 75 -1.78 6.24 11.26
N LEU A 76 -2.33 5.79 10.14
CA LEU A 76 -3.78 5.78 9.92
C LEU A 76 -4.35 4.43 10.36
N VAL A 77 -5.44 4.48 11.10
CA VAL A 77 -6.22 3.32 11.55
C VAL A 77 -7.66 3.51 11.12
N HIS A 78 -8.24 2.51 10.48
CA HIS A 78 -9.63 2.51 10.02
C HIS A 78 -10.54 1.80 11.03
N LEU A 79 -11.80 2.26 11.19
CA LEU A 79 -12.75 1.66 12.12
C LEU A 79 -12.96 0.16 11.89
N GLY A 80 -13.03 -0.28 10.65
CA GLY A 80 -13.15 -1.70 10.31
C GLY A 80 -11.99 -2.57 10.83
N GLN A 81 -10.80 -2.00 11.03
CA GLN A 81 -9.65 -2.74 11.60
C GLN A 81 -9.80 -2.95 13.11
N LEU A 82 -10.58 -2.09 13.79
CA LEU A 82 -10.81 -2.19 15.23
C LEU A 82 -11.78 -3.32 15.60
N GLU A 83 -12.50 -3.90 14.65
CA GLU A 83 -13.40 -5.05 14.86
C GLU A 83 -12.68 -6.30 15.41
N VAL A 84 -11.35 -6.37 15.31
CA VAL A 84 -10.54 -7.46 15.86
C VAL A 84 -10.56 -7.47 17.39
N PHE A 85 -10.78 -6.31 18.02
CA PHE A 85 -10.81 -6.19 19.47
C PHE A 85 -12.13 -6.68 20.08
N ALA A 86 -12.06 -7.14 21.33
CA ALA A 86 -13.24 -7.53 22.08
C ALA A 86 -14.10 -6.32 22.48
N ALA A 87 -15.41 -6.48 22.48
CA ALA A 87 -16.32 -5.42 22.92
C ALA A 87 -16.01 -4.96 24.34
N GLY A 88 -16.06 -3.66 24.58
CA GLY A 88 -15.74 -3.04 25.87
C GLY A 88 -14.25 -2.90 26.16
N SER A 89 -13.35 -3.37 25.29
CA SER A 89 -11.92 -3.24 25.51
C SER A 89 -11.42 -1.79 25.33
N CYS A 90 -10.32 -1.47 26.03
CA CYS A 90 -9.58 -0.24 25.81
C CYS A 90 -8.53 -0.47 24.73
N VAL A 91 -8.59 0.31 23.66
CA VAL A 91 -7.69 0.22 22.51
C VAL A 91 -6.73 1.40 22.57
N ASP A 92 -5.56 1.17 23.15
CA ASP A 92 -4.46 2.13 23.21
C ASP A 92 -3.50 1.95 22.03
N VAL A 93 -2.59 2.89 21.86
CA VAL A 93 -1.53 2.82 20.82
C VAL A 93 -0.71 1.54 20.94
N GLU A 94 -0.42 1.08 22.17
CA GLU A 94 0.30 -0.18 22.40
C GLU A 94 -0.50 -1.42 21.93
N ALA A 95 -1.82 -1.43 22.16
CA ALA A 95 -2.69 -2.50 21.70
C ALA A 95 -2.73 -2.57 20.17
N LEU A 96 -2.71 -1.42 19.48
CA LEU A 96 -2.64 -1.33 18.02
C LEU A 96 -1.30 -1.85 17.47
N LEU A 97 -0.19 -1.61 18.15
CA LEU A 97 1.12 -2.15 17.80
C LEU A 97 1.17 -3.68 18.02
N LYS A 98 0.68 -4.16 19.17
CA LYS A 98 0.64 -5.60 19.50
C LYS A 98 -0.22 -6.41 18.54
N SER A 99 -1.33 -5.82 18.08
CA SER A 99 -2.20 -6.45 17.06
C SER A 99 -1.69 -6.31 15.63
N SER A 100 -0.54 -5.66 15.42
CA SER A 100 0.05 -5.39 14.10
C SER A 100 -0.86 -4.59 13.13
N ILE A 101 -1.88 -3.90 13.64
CA ILE A 101 -2.70 -2.97 12.86
C ILE A 101 -1.87 -1.75 12.46
N VAL A 102 -1.01 -1.30 13.36
CA VAL A 102 -0.01 -0.27 13.12
C VAL A 102 1.37 -0.90 13.22
N GLY A 103 2.16 -0.80 12.16
CA GLY A 103 3.51 -1.35 12.14
C GLY A 103 4.50 -0.51 12.96
N TYR A 104 4.39 0.80 12.91
CA TYR A 104 5.15 1.74 13.72
C TYR A 104 4.41 3.06 13.85
N VAL A 105 4.58 3.72 14.98
CA VAL A 105 4.00 5.05 15.24
C VAL A 105 5.00 6.09 14.74
N ARG A 106 4.52 7.02 13.89
CA ARG A 106 5.26 8.21 13.45
C ARG A 106 5.01 9.36 14.43
N ASP A 107 4.42 10.45 13.96
CA ASP A 107 4.04 11.59 14.81
C ASP A 107 2.76 11.33 15.63
N GLY A 108 2.23 10.12 15.57
CA GLY A 108 1.04 9.69 16.30
C GLY A 108 0.13 8.78 15.49
N VAL A 109 -1.01 8.44 16.08
CA VAL A 109 -2.07 7.61 15.46
C VAL A 109 -3.29 8.48 15.20
N LYS A 110 -3.87 8.36 14.00
CA LYS A 110 -5.12 9.02 13.61
C LYS A 110 -6.15 7.99 13.17
N VAL A 111 -7.33 8.03 13.79
CA VAL A 111 -8.46 7.15 13.48
C VAL A 111 -9.37 7.78 12.43
N LEU A 112 -9.69 7.01 11.38
CA LEU A 112 -10.54 7.40 10.27
C LEU A 112 -11.81 6.54 10.22
N ALA A 113 -12.90 7.13 9.70
CA ALA A 113 -14.25 6.54 9.69
C ALA A 113 -14.48 5.46 8.62
N ASP A 114 -13.41 4.93 8.01
CA ASP A 114 -13.55 3.90 6.99
C ASP A 114 -13.89 2.54 7.63
N GLY A 115 -14.85 1.86 7.04
CA GLY A 115 -15.43 0.63 7.59
C GLY A 115 -16.56 0.91 8.58
N GLU A 116 -17.11 -0.18 9.09
CA GLU A 116 -18.18 -0.18 10.10
C GLU A 116 -17.62 -0.68 11.43
N LEU A 117 -18.13 -0.15 12.52
CA LEU A 117 -17.82 -0.56 13.88
C LEU A 117 -19.13 -0.98 14.56
N THR A 118 -19.26 -2.27 14.85
CA THR A 118 -20.46 -2.82 15.49
C THR A 118 -20.32 -2.98 17.00
N LYS A 119 -19.08 -2.90 17.51
CA LYS A 119 -18.74 -3.12 18.93
C LYS A 119 -18.49 -1.81 19.65
N ALA A 120 -18.95 -1.72 20.88
CA ALA A 120 -18.59 -0.63 21.78
C ALA A 120 -17.11 -0.76 22.19
N LEU A 121 -16.26 0.20 21.83
CA LEU A 121 -14.83 0.22 22.13
C LEU A 121 -14.42 1.56 22.75
N ASN A 122 -13.49 1.51 23.70
CA ASN A 122 -12.88 2.71 24.25
C ASN A 122 -11.54 2.94 23.53
N VAL A 123 -11.50 3.91 22.61
CA VAL A 123 -10.36 4.13 21.74
C VAL A 123 -9.58 5.36 22.20
N LYS A 124 -8.27 5.17 22.48
CA LYS A 124 -7.33 6.23 22.83
C LYS A 124 -6.35 6.44 21.69
N ALA A 125 -6.37 7.62 21.06
CA ALA A 125 -5.49 7.96 19.94
C ALA A 125 -5.17 9.45 19.93
N HIS A 126 -4.12 9.84 19.18
CA HIS A 126 -3.69 11.23 19.09
C HIS A 126 -4.67 12.13 18.33
N LYS A 127 -5.38 11.55 17.33
CA LYS A 127 -6.37 12.29 16.53
C LYS A 127 -7.50 11.40 16.03
N PHE A 128 -8.68 12.00 15.88
CA PHE A 128 -9.83 11.37 15.24
C PHE A 128 -10.35 12.27 14.11
N SER A 129 -10.92 11.65 13.07
CA SER A 129 -11.78 12.40 12.16
C SER A 129 -13.16 12.61 12.82
N ALA A 130 -13.87 13.69 12.46
CA ALA A 130 -15.20 13.98 13.02
C ALA A 130 -16.15 12.78 12.83
N ALA A 131 -16.22 12.25 11.62
CA ALA A 131 -17.04 11.09 11.30
C ALA A 131 -16.62 9.80 12.07
N ALA A 132 -15.32 9.62 12.38
CA ALA A 132 -14.90 8.47 13.19
C ALA A 132 -15.37 8.58 14.62
N ARG A 133 -15.29 9.77 15.21
CA ARG A 133 -15.78 10.05 16.55
C ARG A 133 -17.29 9.79 16.66
N GLU A 134 -18.07 10.28 15.69
CA GLU A 134 -19.50 10.05 15.62
C GLU A 134 -19.85 8.55 15.55
N LYS A 135 -19.16 7.79 14.69
CA LYS A 135 -19.39 6.33 14.56
C LYS A 135 -19.02 5.57 15.83
N ILE A 136 -17.92 5.92 16.51
CA ILE A 136 -17.52 5.28 17.78
C ILE A 136 -18.57 5.54 18.87
N VAL A 137 -19.04 6.76 18.99
CA VAL A 137 -20.09 7.13 19.95
C VAL A 137 -21.42 6.45 19.60
N ALA A 138 -21.81 6.39 18.32
CA ALA A 138 -23.00 5.68 17.85
C ALA A 138 -22.96 4.18 18.15
N ALA A 139 -21.77 3.56 18.12
CA ALA A 139 -21.54 2.17 18.53
C ALA A 139 -21.53 1.97 20.08
N GLY A 140 -21.74 3.03 20.86
CA GLY A 140 -21.72 2.99 22.33
C GLY A 140 -20.31 3.02 22.95
N GLY A 141 -19.29 3.36 22.18
CA GLY A 141 -17.90 3.49 22.61
C GLY A 141 -17.53 4.93 23.02
N THR A 142 -16.27 5.10 23.44
CA THR A 142 -15.67 6.41 23.74
C THR A 142 -14.44 6.66 22.89
N ALA A 143 -14.23 7.92 22.47
CA ALA A 143 -13.05 8.36 21.73
C ALA A 143 -12.29 9.41 22.54
N GLU A 144 -11.13 9.08 23.04
CA GLU A 144 -10.30 9.90 23.92
C GLU A 144 -9.02 10.32 23.18
N GLU A 145 -8.72 11.62 23.12
CA GLU A 145 -7.48 12.16 22.55
C GLU A 145 -6.39 12.21 23.62
N ILE A 146 -5.19 11.71 23.26
CA ILE A 146 -3.99 11.66 24.11
C ILE A 146 -3.10 12.86 23.82
#